data_1c86c229d157aea84c2a97169920fd19
#
_entry.id   1c86c229d157aea84c2a97169920fd19
#
_cell.length_a   1.000
_cell.length_b   1.000
_cell.length_c   1.000
_cell.angle_alpha   90.00
_cell.angle_beta   90.00
_cell.angle_gamma   90.00
#
_symmetry.space_group_name_H-M   'P 1'
#
loop_
_entity.id
_entity.type
_entity.pdbx_description
1 polymer ?
#
loop_
_entity_poly.entity_id
_entity_poly.type
_entity_poly.pdbx_seq_one_letter_code
_entity_poly.pdbx_strand_id
1 'polypeptide(L)'
;MHKNGISGHRIGYMNYLKNMRFLLQAITLLISVTTIGQKQRPNIIYMMSDDHGYQAISAYGYDLNKTPHIDKLAEEGVLFHRAFVTNSICGPSRAVMLTGKHSHINGFKDNHSTFDGSQQTVSKLFKNAGYQTAVVGKWHLVSEPQGFDYWNIVPGQGDYYNPDFIENGIRKRVPGYVTNLTTDFAINWLEKRDKSKPFFLIYQQKAPHRNWMPEPKYYHLFDSIQFPVPDNFFDDYKTRSSAATKQEMEIATDMHYAYDLKLAFDISEEQRKGLAGSWHSIFNRMTSSEKQIYKEAYQPSIDVFSKANLSGEQLAIWKYQRYMREYLRCVQSVDDNVGRLMDYLKANNLDKNTIVIYTSDQGFYLGEHGWFDKRWMYEESFRTPLIVKGPGIAKGKQTYSMVQNLDFAETLLHLAGLPIPTDMQGKSFVPVLKGKKGGHDALYYHFYENQEHRVAKHIGIRTARYKLIWFYELNEWELYDLETDKREMHNLYGKKEFAAIENMMKAQLSSLQQRYKDNTSPQLLR
;
A
#
# COMPACT_ATOMS: atom_id res chain seq x y z
N MET A 1 54.02 -67.72 -55.13
CA MET A 1 53.49 -68.11 -53.79
C MET A 1 53.52 -66.89 -52.85
N HIS A 2 52.45 -66.66 -52.20
CA HIS A 2 52.04 -65.75 -51.13
C HIS A 2 51.25 -64.51 -51.54
N LYS A 3 49.94 -64.69 -51.58
CA LYS A 3 48.94 -63.70 -51.22
C LYS A 3 48.66 -63.92 -49.74
N ASN A 4 48.64 -62.82 -48.93
CA ASN A 4 47.72 -62.61 -47.80
C ASN A 4 48.29 -61.44 -46.94
N GLY A 5 47.44 -60.44 -46.68
CA GLY A 5 47.73 -59.51 -45.62
C GLY A 5 47.23 -58.05 -45.76
N ILE A 6 46.06 -57.79 -46.32
CA ILE A 6 45.45 -56.45 -46.36
C ILE A 6 43.93 -56.47 -46.02
N SER A 7 43.48 -57.28 -45.10
CA SER A 7 42.04 -57.19 -44.70
C SER A 7 41.79 -56.76 -43.25
N GLY A 8 42.79 -56.79 -42.37
CA GLY A 8 42.61 -56.49 -40.95
C GLY A 8 42.48 -54.99 -40.56
N HIS A 9 43.17 -54.13 -41.32
CA HIS A 9 43.23 -52.69 -40.96
C HIS A 9 41.99 -51.88 -41.34
N ARG A 10 41.18 -52.30 -42.33
CA ARG A 10 39.95 -51.57 -42.73
C ARG A 10 38.79 -51.78 -41.77
N ILE A 11 38.66 -52.92 -41.13
CA ILE A 11 37.58 -53.22 -40.17
C ILE A 11 37.77 -52.48 -38.86
N GLY A 12 38.99 -52.32 -38.36
CA GLY A 12 39.31 -51.56 -37.15
C GLY A 12 39.01 -50.06 -37.31
N TYR A 13 39.31 -49.49 -38.48
CA TYR A 13 39.09 -48.05 -38.71
C TYR A 13 37.59 -47.70 -38.87
N MET A 14 36.78 -48.58 -39.49
CA MET A 14 35.33 -48.39 -39.61
C MET A 14 34.61 -48.53 -38.27
N ASN A 15 35.06 -49.40 -37.38
CA ASN A 15 34.48 -49.51 -36.03
C ASN A 15 34.89 -48.32 -35.13
N TYR A 16 36.09 -47.79 -35.28
CA TYR A 16 36.54 -46.57 -34.58
C TYR A 16 35.73 -45.34 -34.99
N LEU A 17 35.48 -45.15 -36.28
CA LEU A 17 34.64 -44.06 -36.81
C LEU A 17 33.14 -44.20 -36.43
N LYS A 18 32.59 -45.44 -36.35
CA LYS A 18 31.24 -45.66 -35.83
C LYS A 18 31.12 -45.34 -34.35
N ASN A 19 32.07 -45.75 -33.52
CA ASN A 19 32.08 -45.47 -32.11
C ASN A 19 32.28 -43.95 -31.81
N MET A 20 33.10 -43.26 -32.60
CA MET A 20 33.32 -41.81 -32.49
C MET A 20 32.05 -41.02 -32.91
N ARG A 21 31.29 -41.50 -33.94
CA ARG A 21 29.98 -40.92 -34.30
C ARG A 21 28.94 -41.14 -33.21
N PHE A 22 28.91 -42.30 -32.57
CA PHE A 22 28.02 -42.60 -31.44
C PHE A 22 28.39 -41.72 -30.21
N LEU A 23 29.68 -41.50 -29.92
CA LEU A 23 30.11 -40.64 -28.85
C LEU A 23 29.77 -39.16 -29.10
N LEU A 24 29.93 -38.67 -30.35
CA LEU A 24 29.54 -37.32 -30.74
C LEU A 24 28.02 -37.13 -30.69
N GLN A 25 27.23 -38.12 -31.11
CA GLN A 25 25.75 -38.06 -31.00
C GLN A 25 25.29 -38.10 -29.53
N ALA A 26 25.94 -38.90 -28.68
CA ALA A 26 25.65 -38.94 -27.24
C ALA A 26 26.03 -37.62 -26.53
N ILE A 27 27.15 -36.99 -26.91
CA ILE A 27 27.55 -35.67 -26.40
C ILE A 27 26.60 -34.56 -26.86
N THR A 28 26.12 -34.62 -28.12
CA THR A 28 25.15 -33.67 -28.66
C THR A 28 23.79 -33.84 -27.98
N LEU A 29 23.39 -35.07 -27.65
CA LEU A 29 22.15 -35.36 -26.89
C LEU A 29 22.27 -34.94 -25.43
N LEU A 30 23.45 -35.09 -24.79
CA LEU A 30 23.68 -34.60 -23.40
C LEU A 30 23.69 -33.06 -23.34
N ILE A 31 24.20 -32.37 -24.35
CA ILE A 31 24.19 -30.91 -24.43
C ILE A 31 22.76 -30.38 -24.65
N SER A 32 21.93 -31.11 -25.39
CA SER A 32 20.52 -30.72 -25.59
C SER A 32 19.61 -31.03 -24.41
N VAL A 33 20.00 -31.90 -23.47
CA VAL A 33 19.21 -32.20 -22.27
C VAL A 33 19.53 -31.25 -21.10
N THR A 34 20.63 -30.52 -21.16
CA THR A 34 20.99 -29.55 -20.08
C THR A 34 20.44 -28.15 -20.26
N THR A 35 19.73 -27.85 -21.32
CA THR A 35 18.82 -26.71 -21.35
C THR A 35 17.45 -27.09 -20.77
N ILE A 36 17.42 -27.66 -19.55
CA ILE A 36 16.28 -27.45 -18.65
C ILE A 36 16.22 -25.94 -18.49
N GLY A 37 15.33 -25.29 -19.23
CA GLY A 37 15.21 -23.86 -19.26
C GLY A 37 15.16 -23.37 -17.82
N GLN A 38 16.20 -22.69 -17.38
CA GLN A 38 16.23 -22.07 -16.05
C GLN A 38 14.97 -21.23 -15.97
N LYS A 39 14.00 -21.68 -15.16
CA LYS A 39 12.68 -21.03 -15.08
C LYS A 39 12.91 -19.55 -14.89
N GLN A 40 12.61 -18.76 -15.91
CA GLN A 40 12.87 -17.34 -15.90
C GLN A 40 12.22 -16.75 -14.63
N ARG A 41 13.01 -16.09 -13.80
CA ARG A 41 12.51 -15.44 -12.59
C ARG A 41 11.43 -14.43 -12.97
N PRO A 42 10.30 -14.36 -12.25
CA PRO A 42 9.24 -13.43 -12.57
C PRO A 42 9.70 -11.98 -12.35
N ASN A 43 9.22 -11.08 -13.18
CA ASN A 43 9.23 -9.66 -12.85
C ASN A 43 8.23 -9.40 -11.72
N ILE A 44 8.48 -8.38 -10.93
CA ILE A 44 7.58 -7.99 -9.84
C ILE A 44 7.31 -6.50 -9.91
N ILE A 45 6.04 -6.13 -9.88
CA ILE A 45 5.59 -4.75 -9.67
C ILE A 45 4.83 -4.70 -8.35
N TYR A 46 5.32 -3.90 -7.43
CA TYR A 46 4.66 -3.56 -6.18
C TYR A 46 4.02 -2.18 -6.32
N MET A 47 2.70 -2.18 -6.54
CA MET A 47 1.89 -0.96 -6.65
C MET A 47 1.33 -0.58 -5.29
N MET A 48 1.53 0.65 -4.85
CA MET A 48 0.98 1.15 -3.62
C MET A 48 0.41 2.56 -3.82
N SER A 49 -0.82 2.77 -3.39
CA SER A 49 -1.43 4.09 -3.29
C SER A 49 -1.41 4.58 -1.85
N ASP A 50 -1.37 5.88 -1.67
CA ASP A 50 -1.26 6.52 -0.36
C ASP A 50 -2.65 6.86 0.16
N ASP A 51 -3.02 6.34 1.34
CA ASP A 51 -4.33 6.53 1.95
C ASP A 51 -5.51 5.95 1.14
N HIS A 52 -5.31 4.85 0.43
CA HIS A 52 -6.40 4.24 -0.34
C HIS A 52 -7.20 3.25 0.51
N GLY A 53 -8.30 3.72 1.09
CA GLY A 53 -9.25 2.89 1.83
C GLY A 53 -9.83 1.78 0.95
N TYR A 54 -9.86 0.55 1.45
CA TYR A 54 -10.40 -0.60 0.71
C TYR A 54 -11.88 -0.41 0.31
N GLN A 55 -12.63 0.41 1.06
CA GLN A 55 -14.04 0.75 0.78
C GLN A 55 -14.20 1.48 -0.57
N ALA A 56 -13.16 2.20 -1.04
CA ALA A 56 -13.17 2.94 -2.29
C ALA A 56 -12.79 2.10 -3.52
N ILE A 57 -12.57 0.80 -3.37
CA ILE A 57 -12.29 -0.15 -4.46
C ILE A 57 -13.51 -1.03 -4.66
N SER A 58 -14.12 -0.97 -5.86
CA SER A 58 -15.40 -1.66 -6.13
C SER A 58 -15.34 -3.18 -5.95
N ALA A 59 -14.19 -3.83 -6.16
CA ALA A 59 -13.99 -5.26 -5.92
C ALA A 59 -14.26 -5.70 -4.46
N TYR A 60 -14.25 -4.78 -3.49
CA TYR A 60 -14.59 -5.06 -2.09
C TYR A 60 -16.08 -4.93 -1.78
N GLY A 61 -16.92 -4.47 -2.72
CA GLY A 61 -18.39 -4.50 -2.64
C GLY A 61 -19.04 -3.37 -1.85
N TYR A 62 -18.39 -2.22 -1.70
CA TYR A 62 -18.96 -1.05 -0.99
C TYR A 62 -19.75 -0.09 -1.88
N ASP A 63 -19.68 -0.23 -3.20
CA ASP A 63 -20.39 0.57 -4.20
C ASP A 63 -20.22 2.11 -4.12
N LEU A 64 -19.14 2.56 -3.47
CA LEU A 64 -18.82 3.99 -3.37
C LEU A 64 -18.21 4.56 -4.65
N ASN A 65 -17.54 3.70 -5.43
CA ASN A 65 -16.84 4.08 -6.64
C ASN A 65 -16.82 2.91 -7.64
N LYS A 66 -16.35 3.15 -8.86
CA LYS A 66 -16.05 2.12 -9.86
C LYS A 66 -14.57 2.17 -10.17
N THR A 67 -13.86 1.07 -9.95
CA THR A 67 -12.42 0.92 -10.16
C THR A 67 -12.12 -0.25 -11.10
N PRO A 68 -12.58 -0.19 -12.38
CA PRO A 68 -12.57 -1.34 -13.28
C PRO A 68 -11.18 -1.92 -13.54
N HIS A 69 -10.13 -1.11 -13.50
CA HIS A 69 -8.77 -1.58 -13.73
C HIS A 69 -8.18 -2.31 -12.51
N ILE A 70 -8.46 -1.82 -11.30
CA ILE A 70 -8.09 -2.50 -10.05
C ILE A 70 -8.95 -3.75 -9.87
N ASP A 71 -10.24 -3.70 -10.18
CA ASP A 71 -11.15 -4.86 -10.11
C ASP A 71 -10.67 -5.99 -11.02
N LYS A 72 -10.15 -5.66 -12.20
CA LYS A 72 -9.57 -6.64 -13.10
C LYS A 72 -8.34 -7.35 -12.52
N LEU A 73 -7.54 -6.68 -11.68
CA LEU A 73 -6.46 -7.36 -10.96
C LEU A 73 -7.03 -8.42 -10.01
N ALA A 74 -8.16 -8.12 -9.34
CA ALA A 74 -8.83 -9.07 -8.44
C ALA A 74 -9.46 -10.24 -9.20
N GLU A 75 -10.08 -10.00 -10.35
CA GLU A 75 -10.63 -11.04 -11.23
C GLU A 75 -9.54 -12.00 -11.74
N GLU A 76 -8.35 -11.50 -12.01
CA GLU A 76 -7.21 -12.26 -12.52
C GLU A 76 -6.27 -12.78 -11.43
N GLY A 77 -6.56 -12.50 -10.14
CA GLY A 77 -5.69 -12.79 -9.02
C GLY A 77 -6.41 -13.25 -7.76
N VAL A 78 -5.81 -12.93 -6.61
CA VAL A 78 -6.33 -13.18 -5.27
C VAL A 78 -6.59 -11.86 -4.57
N LEU A 79 -7.83 -11.65 -4.11
CA LEU A 79 -8.25 -10.51 -3.29
C LEU A 79 -8.27 -10.93 -1.82
N PHE A 80 -7.61 -10.15 -0.97
CA PHE A 80 -7.57 -10.38 0.47
C PHE A 80 -8.56 -9.47 1.19
N HIS A 81 -9.52 -10.06 1.90
CA HIS A 81 -10.45 -9.32 2.75
C HIS A 81 -9.86 -8.94 4.12
N ARG A 82 -8.73 -9.54 4.52
CA ARG A 82 -8.10 -9.36 5.83
C ARG A 82 -6.59 -9.15 5.71
N ALA A 83 -6.21 -8.09 4.96
CA ALA A 83 -4.84 -7.60 4.94
C ALA A 83 -4.74 -6.37 5.85
N PHE A 84 -3.67 -6.26 6.64
CA PHE A 84 -3.53 -5.28 7.70
C PHE A 84 -2.14 -4.65 7.70
N VAL A 85 -1.96 -3.58 8.47
CA VAL A 85 -0.66 -2.94 8.68
C VAL A 85 -0.21 -3.06 10.13
N THR A 86 1.08 -2.87 10.41
CA THR A 86 1.62 -2.92 11.78
C THR A 86 1.54 -1.59 12.49
N ASN A 87 1.43 -0.50 11.72
CA ASN A 87 1.35 0.88 12.16
C ASN A 87 0.66 1.69 11.05
N SER A 88 -0.51 2.26 11.34
CA SER A 88 -1.36 2.93 10.35
C SER A 88 -0.90 4.37 10.08
N ILE A 89 0.35 4.53 9.60
CA ILE A 89 0.91 5.81 9.18
C ILE A 89 1.92 5.60 8.06
N CYS A 90 1.93 6.51 7.09
CA CYS A 90 2.57 6.34 5.77
C CYS A 90 4.03 5.90 5.85
N GLY A 91 4.93 6.72 6.39
CA GLY A 91 6.37 6.43 6.41
C GLY A 91 6.70 5.12 7.12
N PRO A 92 6.28 4.92 8.38
CA PRO A 92 6.48 3.67 9.11
C PRO A 92 5.96 2.44 8.41
N SER A 93 4.75 2.47 7.84
CA SER A 93 4.20 1.34 7.08
C SER A 93 5.08 0.99 5.87
N ARG A 94 5.57 2.00 5.14
CA ARG A 94 6.49 1.83 4.00
C ARG A 94 7.82 1.23 4.42
N ALA A 95 8.38 1.65 5.56
CA ALA A 95 9.61 1.09 6.12
C ALA A 95 9.43 -0.39 6.53
N VAL A 96 8.29 -0.75 7.12
CA VAL A 96 7.96 -2.15 7.47
C VAL A 96 7.92 -3.01 6.21
N MET A 97 7.25 -2.57 5.15
CA MET A 97 7.18 -3.29 3.88
C MET A 97 8.58 -3.50 3.26
N LEU A 98 9.47 -2.52 3.37
CA LEU A 98 10.83 -2.63 2.84
C LEU A 98 11.73 -3.57 3.64
N THR A 99 11.54 -3.64 4.96
CA THR A 99 12.46 -4.32 5.88
C THR A 99 11.97 -5.67 6.36
N GLY A 100 10.66 -5.96 6.30
CA GLY A 100 10.05 -7.11 6.97
C GLY A 100 10.17 -7.03 8.50
N LYS A 101 10.28 -5.81 9.07
CA LYS A 101 10.50 -5.56 10.51
C LYS A 101 9.54 -4.51 11.03
N HIS A 102 9.00 -4.72 12.23
CA HIS A 102 8.19 -3.71 12.93
C HIS A 102 8.95 -2.39 13.12
N SER A 103 8.22 -1.28 13.25
CA SER A 103 8.77 0.07 13.39
C SER A 103 9.76 0.22 14.55
N HIS A 104 9.54 -0.46 15.68
CA HIS A 104 10.46 -0.45 16.82
C HIS A 104 11.78 -1.21 16.56
N ILE A 105 11.83 -2.10 15.56
CA ILE A 105 13.04 -2.83 15.15
C ILE A 105 13.76 -2.11 14.01
N ASN A 106 13.02 -1.62 12.99
CA ASN A 106 13.64 -0.89 11.88
C ASN A 106 13.96 0.57 12.24
N GLY A 107 13.53 1.07 13.42
CA GLY A 107 13.83 2.39 13.96
C GLY A 107 12.94 3.52 13.44
N PHE A 108 12.08 3.28 12.45
CA PHE A 108 11.25 4.32 11.82
C PHE A 108 9.81 4.24 12.33
N LYS A 109 9.49 5.02 13.37
CA LYS A 109 8.25 4.92 14.15
C LYS A 109 7.20 5.97 13.80
N ASP A 110 7.61 7.10 13.22
CA ASP A 110 6.80 8.28 12.94
C ASP A 110 7.23 8.94 11.61
N ASN A 111 6.46 9.94 11.15
CA ASN A 111 6.77 10.68 9.93
C ASN A 111 7.80 11.81 10.11
N HIS A 112 8.30 12.05 11.31
CA HIS A 112 9.26 13.11 11.63
C HIS A 112 10.71 12.60 11.64
N SER A 113 10.88 11.31 11.87
CA SER A 113 12.18 10.62 11.87
C SER A 113 12.75 10.47 10.46
N THR A 114 14.03 10.07 10.37
CA THR A 114 14.67 9.70 9.11
C THR A 114 14.92 8.19 9.11
N PHE A 115 14.47 7.51 8.06
CA PHE A 115 14.69 6.08 7.90
C PHE A 115 16.18 5.79 7.64
N ASP A 116 16.76 4.86 8.41
CA ASP A 116 18.10 4.37 8.16
C ASP A 116 18.13 3.47 6.92
N GLY A 117 18.45 4.07 5.78
CA GLY A 117 18.58 3.35 4.50
C GLY A 117 19.75 2.39 4.45
N SER A 118 20.70 2.43 5.40
CA SER A 118 21.87 1.52 5.41
C SER A 118 21.48 0.08 5.74
N GLN A 119 20.41 -0.12 6.52
CA GLN A 119 19.91 -1.43 6.90
C GLN A 119 19.49 -2.28 5.70
N GLN A 120 19.34 -3.59 5.91
CA GLN A 120 18.88 -4.52 4.89
C GLN A 120 17.44 -4.24 4.50
N THR A 121 17.19 -4.12 3.19
CA THR A 121 15.85 -3.93 2.61
C THR A 121 15.61 -4.93 1.48
N VAL A 122 14.35 -5.20 1.19
CA VAL A 122 13.97 -6.08 0.08
C VAL A 122 14.54 -5.60 -1.26
N SER A 123 14.62 -4.29 -1.50
CA SER A 123 15.23 -3.71 -2.71
C SER A 123 16.71 -4.09 -2.87
N LYS A 124 17.50 -4.01 -1.79
CA LYS A 124 18.91 -4.44 -1.80
C LYS A 124 19.04 -5.94 -2.10
N LEU A 125 18.16 -6.76 -1.54
CA LEU A 125 18.16 -8.21 -1.78
C LEU A 125 17.82 -8.55 -3.23
N PHE A 126 16.85 -7.88 -3.84
CA PHE A 126 16.53 -8.02 -5.26
C PHE A 126 17.68 -7.58 -6.15
N LYS A 127 18.29 -6.42 -5.88
CA LYS A 127 19.44 -5.92 -6.62
C LYS A 127 20.62 -6.90 -6.56
N ASN A 128 20.95 -7.39 -5.37
CA ASN A 128 22.02 -8.38 -5.18
C ASN A 128 21.73 -9.71 -5.88
N ALA A 129 20.46 -10.05 -6.08
CA ALA A 129 20.02 -11.25 -6.83
C ALA A 129 20.02 -11.05 -8.36
N GLY A 130 20.47 -9.89 -8.86
CA GLY A 130 20.58 -9.58 -10.29
C GLY A 130 19.30 -9.04 -10.92
N TYR A 131 18.30 -8.65 -10.13
CA TYR A 131 17.17 -7.88 -10.64
C TYR A 131 17.58 -6.45 -10.96
N GLN A 132 17.00 -5.87 -11.99
CA GLN A 132 17.03 -4.44 -12.19
C GLN A 132 15.94 -3.79 -11.33
N THR A 133 16.31 -2.84 -10.49
CA THR A 133 15.45 -2.33 -9.41
C THR A 133 15.11 -0.86 -9.62
N ALA A 134 13.83 -0.50 -9.41
CA ALA A 134 13.41 0.91 -9.46
C ALA A 134 12.35 1.23 -8.40
N VAL A 135 12.33 2.51 -7.98
CA VAL A 135 11.22 3.10 -7.23
C VAL A 135 10.79 4.42 -7.89
N VAL A 136 9.48 4.56 -8.10
CA VAL A 136 8.88 5.75 -8.73
C VAL A 136 7.67 6.22 -7.93
N GLY A 137 7.59 7.53 -7.65
CA GLY A 137 6.49 8.18 -6.96
C GLY A 137 6.75 8.49 -5.50
N LYS A 138 5.77 8.30 -4.60
CA LYS A 138 5.89 8.70 -3.19
C LYS A 138 6.83 7.77 -2.41
N TRP A 139 7.93 8.32 -1.91
CA TRP A 139 8.90 7.60 -1.05
C TRP A 139 8.61 7.77 0.44
N HIS A 140 8.58 9.00 0.90
CA HIS A 140 8.20 9.43 2.24
C HIS A 140 8.99 8.79 3.41
N LEU A 141 10.28 8.48 3.19
CA LEU A 141 11.18 7.96 4.24
C LEU A 141 12.28 8.95 4.64
N VAL A 142 12.21 10.19 4.15
CA VAL A 142 13.16 11.30 4.36
C VAL A 142 14.53 11.02 3.75
N SER A 143 15.15 9.86 4.01
CA SER A 143 16.41 9.44 3.39
C SER A 143 16.25 9.11 1.89
N GLU A 144 17.34 9.20 1.14
CA GLU A 144 17.36 8.78 -0.27
C GLU A 144 17.14 7.25 -0.42
N PRO A 145 16.45 6.82 -1.51
CA PRO A 145 16.26 5.41 -1.80
C PRO A 145 17.59 4.67 -1.98
N GLN A 146 17.74 3.54 -1.28
CA GLN A 146 18.89 2.66 -1.42
C GLN A 146 18.51 1.26 -1.92
N GLY A 147 19.41 0.62 -2.67
CA GLY A 147 19.15 -0.68 -3.28
C GLY A 147 18.35 -0.61 -4.57
N PHE A 148 18.32 0.55 -5.22
CA PHE A 148 17.70 0.77 -6.52
C PHE A 148 18.75 1.17 -7.56
N ASP A 149 18.53 0.77 -8.83
CA ASP A 149 19.32 1.23 -9.97
C ASP A 149 18.78 2.54 -10.53
N TYR A 150 17.48 2.77 -10.32
CA TYR A 150 16.78 3.99 -10.71
C TYR A 150 15.77 4.40 -9.65
N TRP A 151 15.68 5.68 -9.37
CA TRP A 151 14.61 6.22 -8.57
C TRP A 151 14.19 7.63 -9.01
N ASN A 152 12.89 7.88 -8.97
CA ASN A 152 12.30 9.17 -9.27
C ASN A 152 11.11 9.40 -8.34
N ILE A 153 11.34 10.15 -7.27
CA ILE A 153 10.43 10.26 -6.13
C ILE A 153 9.94 11.68 -5.92
N VAL A 154 8.73 11.82 -5.40
CA VAL A 154 8.24 13.11 -4.90
C VAL A 154 8.83 13.41 -3.52
N PRO A 155 9.29 14.64 -3.24
CA PRO A 155 9.76 15.03 -1.92
C PRO A 155 8.61 15.10 -0.91
N GLY A 156 8.83 14.58 0.30
CA GLY A 156 7.85 14.59 1.38
C GLY A 156 6.51 13.97 0.98
N GLN A 157 5.42 14.72 1.17
CA GLN A 157 4.07 14.28 0.78
C GLN A 157 3.77 14.44 -0.72
N GLY A 158 4.60 15.22 -1.44
CA GLY A 158 4.36 15.58 -2.85
C GLY A 158 3.16 16.49 -3.07
N ASP A 159 3.09 17.08 -4.26
CA ASP A 159 2.01 17.95 -4.70
C ASP A 159 1.24 17.32 -5.86
N TYR A 160 -0.06 17.59 -5.97
CA TYR A 160 -0.90 17.04 -7.04
C TYR A 160 -0.60 17.68 -8.40
N TYR A 161 -0.41 19.01 -8.42
CA TYR A 161 -0.17 19.79 -9.65
C TYR A 161 1.26 20.28 -9.70
N ASN A 162 1.88 20.12 -10.87
CA ASN A 162 3.23 20.58 -11.15
C ASN A 162 4.22 20.21 -10.05
N PRO A 163 4.26 18.92 -9.64
CA PRO A 163 5.05 18.45 -8.50
C PRO A 163 6.55 18.61 -8.77
N ASP A 164 7.31 18.72 -7.70
CA ASP A 164 8.72 18.45 -7.76
C ASP A 164 8.93 16.93 -7.74
N PHE A 165 9.91 16.47 -8.51
CA PHE A 165 10.46 15.13 -8.46
C PHE A 165 11.96 15.19 -8.18
N ILE A 166 12.49 14.16 -7.54
CA ILE A 166 13.92 13.95 -7.37
C ILE A 166 14.28 12.68 -8.12
N GLU A 167 14.95 12.85 -9.27
CA GLU A 167 15.41 11.74 -10.12
C GLU A 167 16.89 11.48 -9.87
N ASN A 168 17.21 10.34 -9.23
CA ASN A 168 18.58 9.97 -8.87
C ASN A 168 19.38 11.12 -8.23
N GLY A 169 18.78 11.84 -7.26
CA GLY A 169 19.39 12.96 -6.54
C GLY A 169 19.16 14.34 -7.16
N ILE A 170 18.66 14.44 -8.40
CA ILE A 170 18.43 15.73 -9.07
C ILE A 170 16.97 16.15 -8.93
N ARG A 171 16.73 17.24 -8.20
CA ARG A 171 15.40 17.81 -8.02
C ARG A 171 15.00 18.69 -9.19
N LYS A 172 13.79 18.49 -9.71
CA LYS A 172 13.19 19.35 -10.75
C LYS A 172 11.68 19.43 -10.59
N ARG A 173 11.10 20.57 -10.93
CA ARG A 173 9.64 20.73 -11.09
C ARG A 173 9.22 20.17 -12.44
N VAL A 174 8.16 19.35 -12.46
CA VAL A 174 7.63 18.73 -13.67
C VAL A 174 6.19 19.19 -13.88
N PRO A 175 5.87 19.88 -14.99
CA PRO A 175 4.49 20.28 -15.29
C PRO A 175 3.58 19.05 -15.48
N GLY A 176 2.37 19.13 -14.91
CA GLY A 176 1.36 18.09 -15.06
C GLY A 176 0.79 17.58 -13.74
N TYR A 177 -0.01 16.53 -13.81
CA TYR A 177 -0.68 15.91 -12.68
C TYR A 177 0.12 14.71 -12.15
N VAL A 178 0.38 14.69 -10.86
CA VAL A 178 1.34 13.77 -10.23
C VAL A 178 1.08 12.29 -10.51
N THR A 179 -0.20 11.87 -10.53
CA THR A 179 -0.57 10.46 -10.73
C THR A 179 -0.20 10.00 -12.14
N ASN A 180 -0.44 10.86 -13.16
CA ASN A 180 -0.06 10.60 -14.54
C ASN A 180 1.46 10.59 -14.70
N LEU A 181 2.15 11.60 -14.16
CA LEU A 181 3.61 11.72 -14.23
C LEU A 181 4.32 10.52 -13.59
N THR A 182 3.84 10.05 -12.43
CA THR A 182 4.37 8.85 -11.78
C THR A 182 4.28 7.63 -12.69
N THR A 183 3.16 7.49 -13.42
CA THR A 183 2.97 6.40 -14.38
C THR A 183 3.86 6.56 -15.61
N ASP A 184 3.98 7.78 -16.14
CA ASP A 184 4.85 8.07 -17.28
C ASP A 184 6.32 7.72 -16.98
N PHE A 185 6.80 8.06 -15.78
CA PHE A 185 8.15 7.72 -15.36
C PHE A 185 8.34 6.20 -15.16
N ALA A 186 7.35 5.51 -14.62
CA ALA A 186 7.39 4.05 -14.47
C ALA A 186 7.45 3.35 -15.84
N ILE A 187 6.59 3.75 -16.78
CA ILE A 187 6.58 3.21 -18.15
C ILE A 187 7.89 3.53 -18.88
N ASN A 188 8.36 4.79 -18.81
CA ASN A 188 9.61 5.21 -19.45
C ASN A 188 10.82 4.42 -18.91
N TRP A 189 10.85 4.13 -17.60
CA TRP A 189 11.89 3.27 -17.04
C TRP A 189 11.76 1.82 -17.56
N LEU A 190 10.54 1.27 -17.62
CA LEU A 190 10.29 -0.07 -18.17
C LEU A 190 10.71 -0.18 -19.64
N GLU A 191 10.59 0.89 -20.44
CA GLU A 191 11.06 0.92 -21.83
C GLU A 191 12.58 0.88 -21.95
N LYS A 192 13.27 1.64 -21.10
CA LYS A 192 14.72 1.84 -21.13
C LYS A 192 15.52 0.78 -20.37
N ARG A 193 14.86 -0.08 -19.57
CA ARG A 193 15.54 -1.09 -18.77
C ARG A 193 16.32 -2.09 -19.61
N ASP A 194 17.28 -2.77 -19.01
CA ASP A 194 17.92 -3.95 -19.59
C ASP A 194 16.90 -5.11 -19.69
N LYS A 195 16.43 -5.38 -20.90
CA LYS A 195 15.40 -6.40 -21.17
C LYS A 195 15.86 -7.84 -20.95
N SER A 196 17.15 -8.06 -20.77
CA SER A 196 17.73 -9.39 -20.48
C SER A 196 17.59 -9.78 -19.01
N LYS A 197 17.30 -8.82 -18.12
CA LYS A 197 17.18 -9.03 -16.66
C LYS A 197 15.73 -8.99 -16.20
N PRO A 198 15.38 -9.77 -15.16
CA PRO A 198 14.12 -9.56 -14.45
C PRO A 198 14.15 -8.22 -13.73
N PHE A 199 12.97 -7.65 -13.47
CA PHE A 199 12.89 -6.36 -12.76
C PHE A 199 12.02 -6.43 -11.50
N PHE A 200 12.36 -5.56 -10.55
CA PHE A 200 11.57 -5.25 -9.38
C PHE A 200 11.27 -3.74 -9.36
N LEU A 201 10.02 -3.39 -9.60
CA LEU A 201 9.52 -2.02 -9.61
C LEU A 201 8.62 -1.77 -8.41
N ILE A 202 8.97 -0.79 -7.58
CA ILE A 202 8.10 -0.19 -6.58
C ILE A 202 7.45 1.04 -7.22
N TYR A 203 6.12 0.97 -7.45
CA TYR A 203 5.33 2.01 -8.09
C TYR A 203 4.35 2.56 -7.07
N GLN A 204 4.56 3.82 -6.66
CA GLN A 204 3.89 4.42 -5.50
C GLN A 204 3.18 5.71 -5.88
N GLN A 205 1.85 5.68 -5.88
CA GLN A 205 1.03 6.86 -6.11
C GLN A 205 0.92 7.72 -4.85
N LYS A 206 0.95 9.07 -5.02
CA LYS A 206 0.56 10.00 -3.96
C LYS A 206 -0.95 9.98 -3.70
N ALA A 207 -1.74 9.86 -4.75
CA ALA A 207 -3.20 9.82 -4.64
C ALA A 207 -3.66 8.51 -3.97
N PRO A 208 -4.76 8.54 -3.19
CA PRO A 208 -5.62 9.68 -2.88
C PRO A 208 -5.30 10.43 -1.56
N HIS A 209 -4.05 10.58 -1.15
CA HIS A 209 -3.68 11.29 0.09
C HIS A 209 -4.24 12.73 0.16
N ARG A 210 -4.58 13.17 1.38
CA ARG A 210 -4.92 14.57 1.70
C ARG A 210 -3.85 15.54 1.13
N ASN A 211 -4.13 16.68 0.57
CA ASN A 211 -5.42 17.39 0.44
C ASN A 211 -6.07 17.13 -0.95
N TRP A 212 -6.83 16.19 -1.09
CA TRP A 212 -7.45 15.69 -2.33
C TRP A 212 -7.67 16.77 -3.41
N MET A 213 -6.85 16.77 -4.48
CA MET A 213 -6.98 17.68 -5.62
C MET A 213 -7.11 16.83 -6.88
N PRO A 214 -8.32 16.66 -7.39
CA PRO A 214 -8.59 15.81 -8.55
C PRO A 214 -7.92 16.30 -9.82
N GLU A 215 -7.74 15.40 -10.78
CA GLU A 215 -7.38 15.74 -12.14
C GLU A 215 -8.52 16.51 -12.85
N PRO A 216 -8.25 17.50 -13.74
CA PRO A 216 -9.29 18.33 -14.36
C PRO A 216 -10.43 17.55 -15.02
N LYS A 217 -10.14 16.42 -15.66
CA LYS A 217 -11.17 15.58 -16.30
C LYS A 217 -12.21 15.01 -15.30
N TYR A 218 -11.92 15.06 -14.00
CA TYR A 218 -12.78 14.53 -12.94
C TYR A 218 -13.43 15.59 -12.06
N TYR A 219 -13.26 16.88 -12.32
CA TYR A 219 -13.84 17.95 -11.48
C TYR A 219 -15.36 17.85 -11.33
N HIS A 220 -16.08 17.31 -12.31
CA HIS A 220 -17.53 17.16 -12.32
C HIS A 220 -18.01 15.71 -12.06
N LEU A 221 -17.06 14.77 -11.90
CA LEU A 221 -17.44 13.41 -11.54
C LEU A 221 -18.11 13.41 -10.16
N PHE A 222 -19.22 12.73 -10.02
CA PHE A 222 -20.02 12.63 -8.80
C PHE A 222 -20.77 13.92 -8.37
N ASP A 223 -20.89 14.96 -9.20
CA ASP A 223 -21.64 16.18 -8.85
C ASP A 223 -23.11 15.87 -8.50
N SER A 224 -23.74 14.93 -9.21
CA SER A 224 -25.12 14.50 -8.99
C SER A 224 -25.28 13.35 -7.99
N ILE A 225 -24.17 12.81 -7.44
CA ILE A 225 -24.21 11.66 -6.54
C ILE A 225 -24.29 12.11 -5.08
N GLN A 226 -25.21 11.49 -4.34
CA GLN A 226 -25.27 11.54 -2.88
C GLN A 226 -24.71 10.22 -2.34
N PHE A 227 -23.56 10.28 -1.66
CA PHE A 227 -22.96 9.12 -1.04
C PHE A 227 -23.74 8.71 0.22
N PRO A 228 -23.94 7.41 0.46
CA PRO A 228 -24.54 6.96 1.70
C PRO A 228 -23.69 7.43 2.89
N VAL A 229 -24.36 8.03 3.88
CA VAL A 229 -23.71 8.40 5.14
C VAL A 229 -23.54 7.14 5.97
N PRO A 230 -22.35 6.81 6.48
CA PRO A 230 -22.17 5.67 7.36
C PRO A 230 -23.13 5.72 8.56
N ASP A 231 -23.70 4.58 8.95
CA ASP A 231 -24.65 4.49 10.07
C ASP A 231 -24.01 4.86 11.43
N ASN A 232 -22.68 4.81 11.53
CA ASN A 232 -21.91 5.31 12.67
C ASN A 232 -21.25 6.69 12.45
N PHE A 233 -21.71 7.47 11.47
CA PHE A 233 -21.17 8.80 11.19
C PHE A 233 -21.32 9.79 12.37
N PHE A 234 -22.45 9.71 13.09
CA PHE A 234 -22.73 10.50 14.29
C PHE A 234 -22.46 9.68 15.56
N ASP A 235 -21.27 9.07 15.65
CA ASP A 235 -20.84 8.32 16.83
C ASP A 235 -20.63 9.26 18.02
N ASP A 236 -21.15 8.89 19.19
CA ASP A 236 -21.06 9.67 20.42
C ASP A 236 -19.89 9.25 21.34
N TYR A 237 -19.17 8.23 20.93
CA TYR A 237 -17.99 7.64 21.61
C TYR A 237 -18.21 7.22 23.07
N LYS A 238 -19.47 7.13 23.58
CA LYS A 238 -19.77 6.94 25.00
C LYS A 238 -19.15 5.71 25.63
N THR A 239 -18.93 4.65 24.85
CA THR A 239 -18.37 3.39 25.38
C THR A 239 -16.86 3.30 25.17
N ARG A 240 -16.24 4.24 24.43
CA ARG A 240 -14.83 4.22 24.06
C ARG A 240 -13.91 4.74 25.15
N SER A 241 -12.63 4.56 24.96
CA SER A 241 -11.60 5.26 25.72
C SER A 241 -11.68 6.78 25.53
N SER A 242 -11.12 7.54 26.45
CA SER A 242 -11.05 9.00 26.33
C SER A 242 -10.23 9.47 25.11
N ALA A 243 -9.44 8.58 24.52
CA ALA A 243 -8.72 8.83 23.28
C ALA A 243 -9.69 9.20 22.15
N ALA A 244 -10.83 8.50 22.02
CA ALA A 244 -11.80 8.71 20.95
C ALA A 244 -12.47 10.09 20.99
N THR A 245 -12.58 10.71 22.16
CA THR A 245 -13.15 12.05 22.32
C THR A 245 -12.12 13.18 22.22
N LYS A 246 -10.81 12.86 22.25
CA LYS A 246 -9.71 13.85 22.24
C LYS A 246 -9.02 13.98 20.89
N GLN A 247 -9.29 13.05 19.96
CA GLN A 247 -8.71 13.07 18.63
C GLN A 247 -9.21 14.28 17.82
N GLU A 248 -8.47 14.68 16.78
CA GLU A 248 -8.78 15.79 15.88
C GLU A 248 -8.92 15.24 14.43
N MET A 249 -9.88 14.31 14.24
CA MET A 249 -10.14 13.65 12.95
C MET A 249 -11.63 13.74 12.53
N GLU A 250 -12.44 14.58 13.20
CA GLU A 250 -13.86 14.67 12.87
C GLU A 250 -14.10 15.49 11.61
N ILE A 251 -14.88 14.95 10.70
CA ILE A 251 -15.34 15.65 9.48
C ILE A 251 -16.12 16.91 9.87
N ALA A 252 -16.93 16.83 10.92
CA ALA A 252 -17.79 17.93 11.37
C ALA A 252 -16.96 19.14 11.85
N THR A 253 -15.90 18.92 12.63
CA THR A 253 -15.14 19.98 13.34
C THR A 253 -13.79 20.25 12.75
N ASP A 254 -13.02 19.21 12.31
CA ASP A 254 -11.59 19.32 12.08
C ASP A 254 -11.21 19.50 10.60
N MET A 255 -12.16 19.30 9.66
CA MET A 255 -11.90 19.59 8.26
C MET A 255 -11.77 21.09 7.99
N HIS A 256 -10.61 21.47 7.43
CA HIS A 256 -10.29 22.87 7.13
C HIS A 256 -11.00 23.35 5.85
N TYR A 257 -11.69 24.49 5.92
CA TYR A 257 -12.53 25.02 4.83
C TYR A 257 -11.77 25.25 3.51
N ALA A 258 -10.57 25.80 3.55
CA ALA A 258 -9.78 26.04 2.35
C ALA A 258 -9.00 24.77 1.93
N TYR A 259 -8.26 24.15 2.87
CA TYR A 259 -7.34 23.06 2.58
C TYR A 259 -8.06 21.76 2.17
N ASP A 260 -9.11 21.38 2.91
CA ASP A 260 -9.85 20.14 2.68
C ASP A 260 -11.06 20.33 1.77
N LEU A 261 -11.85 21.38 2.04
CA LEU A 261 -13.16 21.57 1.41
C LEU A 261 -13.12 22.50 0.19
N LYS A 262 -11.98 23.17 -0.10
CA LYS A 262 -11.77 24.05 -1.25
C LYS A 262 -12.77 25.21 -1.32
N LEU A 263 -13.15 25.78 -0.18
CA LEU A 263 -14.15 26.86 -0.09
C LEU A 263 -13.54 28.27 -0.19
N ALA A 264 -12.21 28.40 -0.24
CA ALA A 264 -11.53 29.67 -0.43
C ALA A 264 -10.29 29.49 -1.30
N PHE A 265 -10.14 30.31 -2.33
CA PHE A 265 -8.97 30.30 -3.22
C PHE A 265 -8.02 31.44 -2.91
N ASP A 266 -8.56 32.60 -2.61
CA ASP A 266 -7.79 33.82 -2.36
C ASP A 266 -7.65 33.98 -0.82
N ILE A 267 -6.47 33.59 -0.31
CA ILE A 267 -6.13 33.67 1.11
C ILE A 267 -5.30 34.93 1.33
N SER A 268 -5.78 35.84 2.19
CA SER A 268 -5.03 37.07 2.52
C SER A 268 -3.72 36.71 3.23
N GLU A 269 -2.74 37.62 3.19
CA GLU A 269 -1.42 37.38 3.79
C GLU A 269 -1.52 37.09 5.30
N GLU A 270 -2.42 37.76 5.98
CA GLU A 270 -2.69 37.57 7.43
C GLU A 270 -3.27 36.17 7.74
N GLN A 271 -4.04 35.61 6.81
CA GLN A 271 -4.68 34.29 6.91
C GLN A 271 -3.75 33.13 6.51
N ARG A 272 -2.57 33.38 5.91
CA ARG A 272 -1.63 32.34 5.44
C ARG A 272 -0.86 31.65 6.57
N LYS A 273 -1.58 31.12 7.55
CA LYS A 273 -1.02 30.37 8.67
C LYS A 273 -1.52 28.92 8.65
N GLY A 274 -0.71 27.98 9.12
CA GLY A 274 -1.09 26.58 9.23
C GLY A 274 -1.60 26.00 7.90
N LEU A 275 -2.72 25.29 7.91
CA LEU A 275 -3.31 24.65 6.73
C LEU A 275 -3.75 25.64 5.63
N ALA A 276 -4.16 26.86 5.99
CA ALA A 276 -4.48 27.91 5.00
C ALA A 276 -3.24 28.34 4.22
N GLY A 277 -2.09 28.49 4.90
CA GLY A 277 -0.81 28.79 4.25
C GLY A 277 -0.34 27.64 3.36
N SER A 278 -0.50 26.41 3.81
CA SER A 278 -0.24 25.20 3.01
C SER A 278 -1.10 25.16 1.75
N TRP A 279 -2.40 25.43 1.88
CA TRP A 279 -3.32 25.53 0.73
C TRP A 279 -2.88 26.59 -0.28
N HIS A 280 -2.55 27.79 0.20
CA HIS A 280 -2.06 28.87 -0.65
C HIS A 280 -0.82 28.45 -1.44
N SER A 281 0.16 27.82 -0.78
CA SER A 281 1.39 27.35 -1.44
C SER A 281 1.10 26.30 -2.51
N ILE A 282 0.26 25.31 -2.20
CA ILE A 282 -0.12 24.22 -3.11
C ILE A 282 -0.90 24.75 -4.31
N PHE A 283 -1.90 25.62 -4.07
CA PHE A 283 -2.70 26.23 -5.13
C PHE A 283 -1.86 27.10 -6.08
N ASN A 284 -0.82 27.76 -5.56
CA ASN A 284 0.10 28.57 -6.35
C ASN A 284 1.11 27.76 -7.18
N ARG A 285 1.14 26.43 -7.04
CA ARG A 285 1.88 25.58 -7.98
C ARG A 285 1.18 25.45 -9.33
N MET A 286 -0.12 25.67 -9.36
CA MET A 286 -0.93 25.65 -10.59
C MET A 286 -0.59 26.87 -11.46
N THR A 287 -0.56 26.66 -12.77
CA THR A 287 -0.49 27.74 -13.78
C THR A 287 -1.74 28.61 -13.73
N SER A 288 -1.71 29.79 -14.34
CA SER A 288 -2.88 30.66 -14.41
C SER A 288 -4.08 29.99 -15.10
N SER A 289 -3.83 29.21 -16.16
CA SER A 289 -4.87 28.44 -16.84
C SER A 289 -5.46 27.33 -15.96
N GLU A 290 -4.62 26.56 -15.27
CA GLU A 290 -5.08 25.52 -14.35
C GLU A 290 -5.91 26.11 -13.19
N LYS A 291 -5.47 27.24 -12.62
CA LYS A 291 -6.23 27.96 -11.58
C LYS A 291 -7.58 28.42 -12.08
N GLN A 292 -7.64 28.94 -13.31
CA GLN A 292 -8.89 29.41 -13.90
C GLN A 292 -9.89 28.26 -14.04
N ILE A 293 -9.49 27.15 -14.66
CA ILE A 293 -10.34 25.95 -14.82
C ILE A 293 -10.77 25.39 -13.46
N TYR A 294 -9.85 25.37 -12.49
CA TYR A 294 -10.15 24.91 -11.14
C TYR A 294 -11.19 25.79 -10.44
N LYS A 295 -11.00 27.12 -10.48
CA LYS A 295 -11.97 28.08 -9.91
C LYS A 295 -13.33 27.97 -10.57
N GLU A 296 -13.41 27.88 -11.89
CA GLU A 296 -14.66 27.73 -12.64
C GLU A 296 -15.43 26.46 -12.24
N ALA A 297 -14.73 25.33 -12.06
CA ALA A 297 -15.35 24.08 -11.66
C ALA A 297 -15.90 24.11 -10.22
N TYR A 298 -15.24 24.82 -9.31
CA TYR A 298 -15.59 24.80 -7.88
C TYR A 298 -16.49 25.93 -7.44
N GLN A 299 -16.47 27.10 -8.12
CA GLN A 299 -17.21 28.29 -7.74
C GLN A 299 -18.72 28.06 -7.60
N PRO A 300 -19.41 27.34 -8.52
CA PRO A 300 -20.85 27.09 -8.36
C PRO A 300 -21.21 26.41 -7.04
N SER A 301 -20.39 25.43 -6.59
CA SER A 301 -20.63 24.73 -5.33
C SER A 301 -20.31 25.59 -4.10
N ILE A 302 -19.37 26.52 -4.22
CA ILE A 302 -19.05 27.50 -3.17
C ILE A 302 -20.19 28.51 -3.02
N ASP A 303 -20.76 29.00 -4.13
CA ASP A 303 -21.87 29.94 -4.13
C ASP A 303 -23.15 29.32 -3.51
N VAL A 304 -23.41 28.04 -3.79
CA VAL A 304 -24.50 27.28 -3.15
C VAL A 304 -24.25 27.15 -1.65
N PHE A 305 -23.05 26.75 -1.25
CA PHE A 305 -22.69 26.59 0.16
C PHE A 305 -22.83 27.91 0.94
N SER A 306 -22.32 29.02 0.40
CA SER A 306 -22.33 30.32 1.07
C SER A 306 -23.76 30.85 1.35
N LYS A 307 -24.74 30.45 0.53
CA LYS A 307 -26.16 30.84 0.67
C LYS A 307 -26.97 29.88 1.53
N ALA A 308 -26.48 28.67 1.76
CA ALA A 308 -27.25 27.60 2.40
C ALA A 308 -27.38 27.73 3.92
N ASN A 309 -26.54 28.55 4.57
CA ASN A 309 -26.51 28.78 6.03
C ASN A 309 -26.55 27.46 6.85
N LEU A 310 -25.79 26.43 6.42
CA LEU A 310 -25.79 25.12 7.04
C LEU A 310 -25.15 25.15 8.44
N SER A 311 -25.73 24.38 9.36
CA SER A 311 -25.21 24.23 10.73
C SER A 311 -25.47 22.80 11.25
N GLY A 312 -24.79 22.43 12.35
CA GLY A 312 -25.01 21.13 13.01
C GLY A 312 -24.84 19.94 12.05
N GLU A 313 -25.78 18.99 12.12
CA GLU A 313 -25.75 17.77 11.31
C GLU A 313 -25.79 18.05 9.81
N GLN A 314 -26.55 19.06 9.37
CA GLN A 314 -26.61 19.42 7.95
C GLN A 314 -25.26 19.86 7.42
N LEU A 315 -24.49 20.64 8.18
CA LEU A 315 -23.15 21.05 7.83
C LEU A 315 -22.18 19.86 7.82
N ALA A 316 -22.27 18.98 8.81
CA ALA A 316 -21.45 17.77 8.89
C ALA A 316 -21.68 16.85 7.67
N ILE A 317 -22.93 16.60 7.29
CA ILE A 317 -23.31 15.82 6.11
C ILE A 317 -22.79 16.50 4.83
N TRP A 318 -22.93 17.81 4.70
CA TRP A 318 -22.43 18.56 3.55
C TRP A 318 -20.89 18.42 3.42
N LYS A 319 -20.14 18.56 4.52
CA LYS A 319 -18.68 18.36 4.55
C LYS A 319 -18.31 16.94 4.14
N TYR A 320 -19.03 15.94 4.64
CA TYR A 320 -18.86 14.53 4.26
C TYR A 320 -19.05 14.33 2.76
N GLN A 321 -20.16 14.83 2.17
CA GLN A 321 -20.42 14.71 0.74
C GLN A 321 -19.32 15.38 -0.10
N ARG A 322 -18.83 16.54 0.36
CA ARG A 322 -17.72 17.24 -0.29
C ARG A 322 -16.44 16.44 -0.22
N TYR A 323 -16.08 15.94 0.95
CA TYR A 323 -14.93 15.10 1.18
C TYR A 323 -14.94 13.84 0.29
N MET A 324 -16.04 13.12 0.28
CA MET A 324 -16.21 11.90 -0.52
C MET A 324 -16.00 12.15 -2.02
N ARG A 325 -16.57 13.23 -2.55
CA ARG A 325 -16.36 13.61 -3.96
C ARG A 325 -14.88 13.82 -4.27
N GLU A 326 -14.20 14.65 -3.49
CA GLU A 326 -12.79 14.98 -3.74
C GLU A 326 -11.88 13.74 -3.63
N TYR A 327 -12.10 12.93 -2.60
CA TYR A 327 -11.37 11.69 -2.37
C TYR A 327 -11.55 10.69 -3.53
N LEU A 328 -12.79 10.39 -3.88
CA LEU A 328 -13.10 9.40 -4.92
C LEU A 328 -12.72 9.87 -6.34
N ARG A 329 -12.73 11.18 -6.61
CA ARG A 329 -12.17 11.76 -7.84
C ARG A 329 -10.66 11.50 -7.96
N CYS A 330 -9.94 11.58 -6.85
CA CYS A 330 -8.51 11.23 -6.83
C CYS A 330 -8.30 9.72 -7.02
N VAL A 331 -9.15 8.87 -6.44
CA VAL A 331 -9.13 7.41 -6.64
C VAL A 331 -9.32 7.06 -8.12
N GLN A 332 -10.19 7.77 -8.84
CA GLN A 332 -10.40 7.52 -10.26
C GLN A 332 -9.12 7.70 -11.09
N SER A 333 -8.32 8.74 -10.77
CA SER A 333 -7.03 8.92 -11.44
C SER A 333 -6.04 7.78 -11.14
N VAL A 334 -6.12 7.19 -9.93
CA VAL A 334 -5.31 6.01 -9.58
C VAL A 334 -5.72 4.81 -10.42
N ASP A 335 -7.03 4.52 -10.51
CA ASP A 335 -7.54 3.39 -11.28
C ASP A 335 -7.15 3.47 -12.76
N ASP A 336 -7.32 4.64 -13.40
CA ASP A 336 -6.88 4.86 -14.79
C ASP A 336 -5.39 4.55 -14.97
N ASN A 337 -4.56 4.99 -14.04
CA ASN A 337 -3.12 4.84 -14.13
C ASN A 337 -2.66 3.40 -13.83
N VAL A 338 -3.39 2.65 -13.01
CA VAL A 338 -3.24 1.18 -12.93
C VAL A 338 -3.55 0.56 -14.29
N GLY A 339 -4.64 0.96 -14.94
CA GLY A 339 -5.00 0.52 -16.29
C GLY A 339 -3.89 0.78 -17.30
N ARG A 340 -3.38 2.02 -17.37
CA ARG A 340 -2.28 2.39 -18.27
C ARG A 340 -1.04 1.52 -18.11
N LEU A 341 -0.63 1.25 -16.87
CA LEU A 341 0.53 0.41 -16.61
C LEU A 341 0.27 -1.06 -16.99
N MET A 342 -0.93 -1.57 -16.72
CA MET A 342 -1.32 -2.94 -17.11
C MET A 342 -1.41 -3.11 -18.63
N ASP A 343 -1.93 -2.12 -19.35
CA ASP A 343 -1.98 -2.11 -20.81
C ASP A 343 -0.58 -2.10 -21.43
N TYR A 344 0.33 -1.32 -20.84
CA TYR A 344 1.74 -1.34 -21.24
C TYR A 344 2.37 -2.74 -21.07
N LEU A 345 2.15 -3.40 -19.93
CA LEU A 345 2.67 -4.76 -19.70
C LEU A 345 2.13 -5.75 -20.74
N LYS A 346 0.84 -5.68 -21.04
CA LYS A 346 0.18 -6.54 -22.03
C LYS A 346 0.70 -6.29 -23.44
N ALA A 347 0.80 -5.04 -23.86
CA ALA A 347 1.30 -4.65 -25.19
C ALA A 347 2.75 -5.12 -25.43
N ASN A 348 3.55 -5.21 -24.35
CA ASN A 348 4.93 -5.66 -24.41
C ASN A 348 5.15 -7.15 -24.03
N ASN A 349 4.07 -7.96 -23.92
CA ASN A 349 4.11 -9.36 -23.50
C ASN A 349 4.80 -9.61 -22.15
N LEU A 350 4.82 -8.62 -21.26
CA LEU A 350 5.41 -8.71 -19.93
C LEU A 350 4.43 -9.28 -18.89
N ASP A 351 3.13 -9.14 -19.12
CA ASP A 351 2.03 -9.58 -18.26
C ASP A 351 2.11 -11.08 -17.90
N LYS A 352 2.58 -11.91 -18.81
CA LYS A 352 2.69 -13.37 -18.65
C LYS A 352 3.75 -13.79 -17.62
N ASN A 353 4.78 -12.97 -17.41
CA ASN A 353 5.87 -13.26 -16.47
C ASN A 353 6.04 -12.15 -15.42
N THR A 354 5.01 -11.36 -15.16
CA THR A 354 5.02 -10.30 -14.14
C THR A 354 4.01 -10.59 -13.04
N ILE A 355 4.48 -10.58 -11.81
CA ILE A 355 3.63 -10.59 -10.62
C ILE A 355 3.33 -9.13 -10.27
N VAL A 356 2.06 -8.82 -10.10
CA VAL A 356 1.56 -7.50 -9.73
C VAL A 356 0.90 -7.59 -8.37
N ILE A 357 1.32 -6.75 -7.44
CA ILE A 357 0.70 -6.56 -6.13
C ILE A 357 0.12 -5.15 -6.10
N TYR A 358 -1.14 -5.02 -5.75
CA TYR A 358 -1.80 -3.74 -5.48
C TYR A 358 -2.18 -3.66 -4.01
N THR A 359 -1.80 -2.56 -3.34
CA THR A 359 -2.11 -2.30 -1.94
C THR A 359 -2.15 -0.80 -1.64
N SER A 360 -2.45 -0.45 -0.40
CA SER A 360 -2.23 0.87 0.21
C SER A 360 -1.25 0.75 1.36
N ASP A 361 -0.64 1.86 1.75
CA ASP A 361 0.24 1.89 2.93
C ASP A 361 -0.52 1.69 4.25
N GLN A 362 -1.81 2.04 4.31
CA GLN A 362 -2.77 1.68 5.37
C GLN A 362 -4.21 1.82 4.87
N GLY A 363 -5.18 1.55 5.75
CA GLY A 363 -6.57 1.89 5.54
C GLY A 363 -6.85 3.39 5.74
N PHE A 364 -8.11 3.78 5.55
CA PHE A 364 -8.52 5.18 5.63
C PHE A 364 -9.99 5.30 6.00
N TYR A 365 -10.35 6.24 6.86
CA TYR A 365 -11.75 6.49 7.22
C TYR A 365 -12.46 7.28 6.12
N LEU A 366 -13.59 6.78 5.70
CA LEU A 366 -14.47 7.43 4.72
C LEU A 366 -15.79 7.85 5.37
N GLY A 367 -15.71 8.41 6.57
CA GLY A 367 -16.83 8.90 7.35
C GLY A 367 -17.28 7.97 8.47
N GLU A 368 -16.76 6.74 8.55
CA GLU A 368 -17.04 5.87 9.68
C GLU A 368 -16.57 6.54 10.98
N HIS A 369 -17.33 6.43 12.05
CA HIS A 369 -17.15 7.13 13.34
C HIS A 369 -17.17 8.68 13.21
N GLY A 370 -17.63 9.24 12.09
CA GLY A 370 -17.53 10.67 11.79
C GLY A 370 -16.14 11.12 11.37
N TRP A 371 -15.20 10.21 11.15
CA TRP A 371 -13.78 10.51 10.97
C TRP A 371 -13.33 10.55 9.51
N PHE A 372 -12.21 11.22 9.31
CA PHE A 372 -11.33 11.14 8.15
C PHE A 372 -9.91 10.83 8.63
N ASP A 373 -8.96 10.57 7.73
CA ASP A 373 -7.57 10.20 8.05
C ASP A 373 -7.43 8.72 8.49
N LYS A 374 -6.45 8.36 9.33
CA LYS A 374 -6.00 6.99 9.69
C LYS A 374 -5.54 6.93 11.14
N ARG A 375 -4.51 6.14 11.48
CA ARG A 375 -3.75 6.06 12.74
C ARG A 375 -4.29 5.08 13.77
N TRP A 376 -5.59 4.93 13.89
CA TRP A 376 -6.24 4.02 14.84
C TRP A 376 -6.11 2.55 14.44
N MET A 377 -6.25 1.67 15.45
CA MET A 377 -6.32 0.22 15.20
C MET A 377 -7.74 -0.25 14.81
N TYR A 378 -8.72 0.63 14.58
CA TYR A 378 -10.03 0.24 14.07
C TYR A 378 -9.91 -0.27 12.63
N GLU A 379 -10.83 -1.15 12.21
CA GLU A 379 -10.72 -1.88 10.93
C GLU A 379 -10.51 -0.93 9.73
N GLU A 380 -11.14 0.24 9.71
CA GLU A 380 -11.05 1.19 8.60
C GLU A 380 -9.64 1.73 8.36
N SER A 381 -8.89 1.96 9.42
CA SER A 381 -7.51 2.45 9.37
C SER A 381 -6.48 1.31 9.36
N PHE A 382 -6.74 0.26 10.14
CA PHE A 382 -5.83 -0.87 10.31
C PHE A 382 -5.79 -1.80 9.09
N ARG A 383 -6.95 -2.01 8.43
CA ARG A 383 -7.10 -2.86 7.27
C ARG A 383 -6.73 -2.13 5.99
N THR A 384 -5.91 -2.74 5.15
CA THR A 384 -5.48 -2.21 3.86
C THR A 384 -6.00 -3.07 2.70
N PRO A 385 -6.25 -2.54 1.50
CA PRO A 385 -6.53 -3.37 0.35
C PRO A 385 -5.28 -4.21 0.00
N LEU A 386 -5.51 -5.43 -0.48
CA LEU A 386 -4.44 -6.26 -1.03
C LEU A 386 -4.99 -7.16 -2.14
N ILE A 387 -4.43 -7.00 -3.33
CA ILE A 387 -4.74 -7.81 -4.52
C ILE A 387 -3.42 -8.28 -5.12
N VAL A 388 -3.30 -9.56 -5.44
CA VAL A 388 -2.08 -10.13 -6.02
C VAL A 388 -2.43 -10.97 -7.23
N LYS A 389 -1.83 -10.67 -8.38
CA LYS A 389 -1.98 -11.45 -9.62
C LYS A 389 -0.63 -11.79 -10.24
N GLY A 390 -0.58 -12.83 -11.05
CA GLY A 390 0.60 -13.18 -11.83
C GLY A 390 0.77 -14.69 -12.05
N PRO A 391 1.90 -15.09 -12.63
CA PRO A 391 2.18 -16.50 -12.88
C PRO A 391 2.24 -17.32 -11.59
N GLY A 392 1.51 -18.43 -11.58
CA GLY A 392 1.47 -19.35 -10.42
C GLY A 392 0.60 -18.89 -9.26
N ILE A 393 -0.18 -17.81 -9.43
CA ILE A 393 -1.16 -17.30 -8.48
C ILE A 393 -2.56 -17.74 -8.90
N ALA A 394 -3.40 -18.11 -7.93
CA ALA A 394 -4.79 -18.50 -8.20
C ALA A 394 -5.57 -17.31 -8.79
N LYS A 395 -6.48 -17.58 -9.73
CA LYS A 395 -7.28 -16.53 -10.38
C LYS A 395 -8.68 -16.47 -9.80
N GLY A 396 -9.22 -15.25 -9.68
CA GLY A 396 -10.58 -14.98 -9.23
C GLY A 396 -10.88 -15.53 -7.84
N LYS A 397 -9.89 -15.57 -6.95
CA LYS A 397 -10.02 -16.07 -5.59
C LYS A 397 -10.12 -14.92 -4.59
N GLN A 398 -10.98 -15.12 -3.62
CA GLN A 398 -11.08 -14.26 -2.44
C GLN A 398 -10.64 -15.04 -1.21
N THR A 399 -10.00 -14.39 -0.26
CA THR A 399 -9.51 -15.02 0.97
C THR A 399 -9.74 -14.15 2.20
N TYR A 400 -10.03 -14.82 3.32
CA TYR A 400 -10.14 -14.23 4.65
C TYR A 400 -8.95 -14.59 5.54
N SER A 401 -7.87 -15.12 4.97
CA SER A 401 -6.60 -15.31 5.69
C SER A 401 -6.06 -13.96 6.15
N MET A 402 -5.71 -13.86 7.43
CA MET A 402 -5.10 -12.64 7.96
C MET A 402 -3.63 -12.57 7.57
N VAL A 403 -3.25 -11.47 6.90
CA VAL A 403 -1.88 -11.14 6.55
C VAL A 403 -1.57 -9.70 6.94
N GLN A 404 -0.30 -9.36 7.05
CA GLN A 404 0.11 -8.02 7.48
C GLN A 404 1.20 -7.45 6.55
N ASN A 405 1.36 -6.12 6.45
CA ASN A 405 2.42 -5.50 5.65
C ASN A 405 3.83 -5.97 6.05
N LEU A 406 3.98 -6.50 7.27
CA LEU A 406 5.17 -7.17 7.77
C LEU A 406 5.59 -8.37 6.89
N ASP A 407 4.60 -9.05 6.29
CA ASP A 407 4.77 -10.28 5.50
C ASP A 407 5.18 -10.01 4.03
N PHE A 408 5.17 -8.74 3.62
CA PHE A 408 5.30 -8.39 2.20
C PHE A 408 6.72 -8.64 1.69
N ALA A 409 7.76 -8.24 2.44
CA ALA A 409 9.15 -8.48 2.04
C ALA A 409 9.45 -9.97 1.86
N GLU A 410 9.04 -10.80 2.81
CA GLU A 410 9.20 -12.27 2.77
C GLU A 410 8.42 -12.89 1.61
N THR A 411 7.23 -12.36 1.33
CA THR A 411 6.40 -12.86 0.23
C THR A 411 7.00 -12.50 -1.13
N LEU A 412 7.49 -11.27 -1.29
CA LEU A 412 8.18 -10.82 -2.50
C LEU A 412 9.41 -11.68 -2.79
N LEU A 413 10.24 -11.93 -1.77
CA LEU A 413 11.42 -12.80 -1.89
C LEU A 413 11.03 -14.25 -2.26
N HIS A 414 10.01 -14.79 -1.60
CA HIS A 414 9.53 -16.15 -1.90
C HIS A 414 8.98 -16.27 -3.32
N LEU A 415 8.23 -15.27 -3.81
CA LEU A 415 7.72 -15.23 -5.19
C LEU A 415 8.85 -15.19 -6.22
N ALA A 416 9.94 -14.52 -5.90
CA ALA A 416 11.16 -14.45 -6.72
C ALA A 416 12.06 -15.70 -6.60
N GLY A 417 11.74 -16.63 -5.71
CA GLY A 417 12.60 -17.79 -5.40
C GLY A 417 13.92 -17.40 -4.72
N LEU A 418 13.90 -16.31 -3.95
CA LEU A 418 15.06 -15.80 -3.20
C LEU A 418 15.00 -16.25 -1.74
N PRO A 419 16.15 -16.42 -1.07
CA PRO A 419 16.20 -16.74 0.35
C PRO A 419 15.61 -15.60 1.18
N ILE A 420 14.85 -15.96 2.22
CA ILE A 420 14.29 -15.03 3.19
C ILE A 420 15.28 -14.92 4.36
N PRO A 421 15.78 -13.73 4.69
CA PRO A 421 16.62 -13.51 5.85
C PRO A 421 15.93 -13.87 7.16
N THR A 422 16.67 -14.44 8.10
CA THR A 422 16.14 -14.93 9.39
C THR A 422 15.79 -13.81 10.38
N ASP A 423 16.27 -12.60 10.13
CA ASP A 423 16.00 -11.40 10.94
C ASP A 423 14.73 -10.63 10.50
N MET A 424 14.09 -11.05 9.41
CA MET A 424 12.75 -10.60 9.04
C MET A 424 11.72 -11.25 9.97
N GLN A 425 10.69 -10.49 10.33
CA GLN A 425 9.72 -10.86 11.35
C GLN A 425 8.37 -11.36 10.79
N GLY A 426 8.16 -11.18 9.51
CA GLY A 426 6.93 -11.56 8.81
C GLY A 426 6.90 -13.04 8.42
N LYS A 427 5.84 -13.41 7.73
CA LYS A 427 5.59 -14.77 7.23
C LYS A 427 5.06 -14.72 5.82
N SER A 428 5.78 -15.33 4.88
CA SER A 428 5.33 -15.38 3.49
C SER A 428 3.93 -15.98 3.33
N PHE A 429 3.04 -15.27 2.67
CA PHE A 429 1.68 -15.73 2.35
C PHE A 429 1.57 -16.37 0.94
N VAL A 430 2.67 -16.74 0.30
CA VAL A 430 2.66 -17.49 -0.97
C VAL A 430 1.79 -18.75 -0.91
N PRO A 431 1.73 -19.53 0.20
CA PRO A 431 0.77 -20.64 0.29
C PRO A 431 -0.68 -20.20 0.08
N VAL A 432 -1.10 -19.06 0.63
CA VAL A 432 -2.45 -18.50 0.44
C VAL A 432 -2.70 -18.12 -1.01
N LEU A 433 -1.71 -17.50 -1.69
CA LEU A 433 -1.78 -17.16 -3.11
C LEU A 433 -1.94 -18.39 -4.01
N LYS A 434 -1.52 -19.56 -3.54
CA LYS A 434 -1.70 -20.86 -4.22
C LYS A 434 -2.95 -21.62 -3.76
N GLY A 435 -3.86 -20.97 -3.04
CA GLY A 435 -5.10 -21.57 -2.55
C GLY A 435 -4.95 -22.53 -1.36
N LYS A 436 -3.81 -22.51 -0.67
CA LYS A 436 -3.54 -23.33 0.54
C LYS A 436 -3.85 -22.52 1.80
N LYS A 437 -4.01 -23.22 2.94
CA LYS A 437 -4.11 -22.58 4.26
C LYS A 437 -2.84 -21.78 4.58
N GLY A 438 -2.98 -20.65 5.24
CA GLY A 438 -1.87 -19.79 5.65
C GLY A 438 -2.35 -18.50 6.32
N GLY A 439 -1.41 -17.60 6.60
CA GLY A 439 -1.66 -16.35 7.32
C GLY A 439 -1.39 -16.48 8.81
N HIS A 440 -1.92 -15.55 9.58
CA HIS A 440 -1.75 -15.44 11.04
C HIS A 440 -3.04 -15.74 11.78
N ASP A 441 -2.94 -16.30 12.98
CA ASP A 441 -4.07 -16.45 13.89
C ASP A 441 -4.32 -15.20 14.73
N ALA A 442 -3.26 -14.40 14.94
CA ALA A 442 -3.31 -13.13 15.64
C ALA A 442 -2.28 -12.14 15.05
N LEU A 443 -2.62 -10.87 15.05
CA LEU A 443 -1.79 -9.77 14.54
C LEU A 443 -1.45 -8.80 15.67
N TYR A 444 -0.22 -8.31 15.68
CA TYR A 444 0.27 -7.28 16.58
C TYR A 444 0.24 -5.92 15.88
N TYR A 445 -0.17 -4.88 16.59
CA TYR A 445 -0.22 -3.49 16.14
C TYR A 445 0.42 -2.57 17.17
N HIS A 446 1.13 -1.52 16.69
CA HIS A 446 1.63 -0.47 17.56
C HIS A 446 1.66 0.87 16.83
N PHE A 447 0.94 1.86 17.34
CA PHE A 447 0.99 3.26 16.96
C PHE A 447 1.83 4.04 17.97
N TYR A 448 2.87 4.75 17.52
CA TYR A 448 3.96 5.24 18.39
C TYR A 448 3.92 6.74 18.66
N GLU A 449 3.12 7.52 17.92
CA GLU A 449 3.09 8.97 18.02
C GLU A 449 1.78 9.49 18.63
N ASN A 450 1.76 10.75 19.09
CA ASN A 450 0.58 11.42 19.63
C ASN A 450 0.49 12.89 19.20
N GLN A 451 1.18 13.28 18.14
CA GLN A 451 1.32 14.68 17.72
C GLN A 451 0.24 15.08 16.70
N GLU A 452 0.15 14.37 15.59
CA GLU A 452 -0.84 14.66 14.55
C GLU A 452 -2.21 14.12 14.95
N HIS A 453 -3.24 14.94 14.76
CA HIS A 453 -4.63 14.62 15.07
C HIS A 453 -4.89 14.14 16.52
N ARG A 454 -3.95 14.35 17.43
CA ARG A 454 -4.02 13.96 18.85
C ARG A 454 -4.42 12.51 19.09
N VAL A 455 -4.06 11.62 18.18
CA VAL A 455 -4.31 10.19 18.36
C VAL A 455 -3.37 9.66 19.42
N ALA A 456 -3.91 9.08 20.50
CA ALA A 456 -3.11 8.55 21.60
C ALA A 456 -2.32 7.30 21.16
N LYS A 457 -1.09 7.15 21.69
CA LYS A 457 -0.28 5.94 21.46
C LYS A 457 -0.99 4.70 21.98
N HIS A 458 -0.97 3.65 21.20
CA HIS A 458 -1.62 2.40 21.58
C HIS A 458 -0.97 1.17 20.94
N ILE A 459 -1.09 0.06 21.65
CA ILE A 459 -0.79 -1.27 21.10
C ILE A 459 -2.05 -2.11 21.08
N GLY A 460 -2.04 -3.14 20.29
CA GLY A 460 -3.18 -4.05 20.28
C GLY A 460 -2.93 -5.37 19.62
N ILE A 461 -3.91 -6.24 19.78
CA ILE A 461 -3.97 -7.55 19.15
C ILE A 461 -5.32 -7.74 18.45
N ARG A 462 -5.27 -8.32 17.27
CA ARG A 462 -6.44 -8.70 16.50
C ARG A 462 -6.37 -10.18 16.17
N THR A 463 -7.36 -10.95 16.61
CA THR A 463 -7.57 -12.37 16.24
C THR A 463 -8.64 -12.49 15.15
N ALA A 464 -9.05 -13.68 14.76
CA ALA A 464 -10.13 -13.85 13.79
C ALA A 464 -11.46 -13.21 14.23
N ARG A 465 -11.73 -13.13 15.54
CA ARG A 465 -12.98 -12.64 16.11
C ARG A 465 -12.81 -11.43 17.02
N TYR A 466 -11.81 -11.39 17.88
CA TYR A 466 -11.67 -10.35 18.90
C TYR A 466 -10.54 -9.38 18.58
N LYS A 467 -10.72 -8.12 18.98
CA LYS A 467 -9.71 -7.09 18.98
C LYS A 467 -9.59 -6.49 20.37
N LEU A 468 -8.34 -6.36 20.88
CA LEU A 468 -8.03 -5.69 22.14
C LEU A 468 -7.04 -4.57 21.85
N ILE A 469 -7.34 -3.35 22.32
CA ILE A 469 -6.51 -2.15 22.16
C ILE A 469 -6.16 -1.62 23.55
N TRP A 470 -4.89 -1.25 23.74
CA TRP A 470 -4.42 -0.63 24.96
C TRP A 470 -3.79 0.74 24.68
N PHE A 471 -4.47 1.79 25.12
CA PHE A 471 -3.97 3.15 25.13
C PHE A 471 -3.11 3.33 26.38
N TYR A 472 -1.84 2.93 26.31
CA TYR A 472 -0.99 2.70 27.48
C TYR A 472 -0.61 3.98 28.24
N GLU A 473 -0.56 5.15 27.58
CA GLU A 473 -0.33 6.44 28.25
C GLU A 473 -1.57 6.92 29.03
N LEU A 474 -2.77 6.48 28.62
CA LEU A 474 -4.03 6.77 29.31
C LEU A 474 -4.41 5.67 30.31
N ASN A 475 -3.76 4.51 30.24
CA ASN A 475 -4.14 3.27 30.94
C ASN A 475 -5.59 2.84 30.67
N GLU A 476 -6.06 3.06 29.45
CA GLU A 476 -7.41 2.74 29.01
C GLU A 476 -7.40 1.60 27.99
N TRP A 477 -8.47 0.79 27.97
CA TRP A 477 -8.59 -0.39 27.14
C TRP A 477 -9.89 -0.42 26.37
N GLU A 478 -9.84 -1.01 25.17
CA GLU A 478 -11.01 -1.33 24.39
C GLU A 478 -10.95 -2.78 23.93
N LEU A 479 -12.08 -3.49 24.06
CA LEU A 479 -12.27 -4.86 23.60
C LEU A 479 -13.49 -4.94 22.70
N TYR A 480 -13.35 -5.55 21.53
CA TYR A 480 -14.42 -5.71 20.54
C TYR A 480 -14.58 -7.16 20.10
N ASP A 481 -15.85 -7.58 19.90
CA ASP A 481 -16.22 -8.81 19.21
C ASP A 481 -16.59 -8.49 17.76
N LEU A 482 -15.66 -8.62 16.83
CA LEU A 482 -15.82 -8.26 15.42
C LEU A 482 -16.82 -9.14 14.64
N GLU A 483 -17.33 -10.22 15.24
CA GLU A 483 -18.39 -11.02 14.64
C GLU A 483 -19.76 -10.36 14.84
N THR A 484 -19.99 -9.78 16.00
CA THR A 484 -21.25 -9.13 16.38
C THR A 484 -21.22 -7.61 16.25
N ASP A 485 -20.03 -7.01 16.39
CA ASP A 485 -19.79 -5.56 16.31
C ASP A 485 -18.66 -5.26 15.31
N LYS A 486 -19.00 -5.33 14.02
CA LYS A 486 -18.06 -5.10 12.93
C LYS A 486 -17.56 -3.66 12.83
N ARG A 487 -18.27 -2.71 13.46
CA ARG A 487 -17.97 -1.27 13.44
C ARG A 487 -17.34 -0.78 14.73
N GLU A 488 -17.01 -1.68 15.66
CA GLU A 488 -16.30 -1.35 16.89
C GLU A 488 -16.97 -0.25 17.71
N MET A 489 -18.33 -0.35 17.80
CA MET A 489 -19.19 0.64 18.46
C MET A 489 -19.30 0.43 19.96
N HIS A 490 -19.13 -0.80 20.45
CA HIS A 490 -19.44 -1.19 21.82
C HIS A 490 -18.23 -1.81 22.50
N ASN A 491 -17.52 -1.02 23.30
CA ASN A 491 -16.43 -1.49 24.10
C ASN A 491 -16.94 -2.51 25.14
N LEU A 492 -16.39 -3.71 25.12
CA LEU A 492 -16.72 -4.82 26.02
C LEU A 492 -15.77 -4.95 27.20
N TYR A 493 -14.68 -4.17 27.21
CA TYR A 493 -13.67 -4.23 28.26
C TYR A 493 -14.25 -3.85 29.63
N GLY A 494 -13.89 -4.59 30.67
CA GLY A 494 -14.39 -4.41 32.03
C GLY A 494 -15.76 -5.02 32.30
N LYS A 495 -16.44 -5.59 31.28
CA LYS A 495 -17.72 -6.29 31.50
C LYS A 495 -17.45 -7.70 32.02
N LYS A 496 -18.11 -8.07 33.10
CA LYS A 496 -17.88 -9.32 33.85
C LYS A 496 -17.96 -10.57 32.96
N GLU A 497 -18.91 -10.61 32.04
CA GLU A 497 -19.12 -11.69 31.09
C GLU A 497 -18.00 -11.88 30.07
N PHE A 498 -17.16 -10.85 29.85
CA PHE A 498 -16.01 -10.89 28.94
C PHE A 498 -14.66 -11.05 29.65
N ALA A 499 -14.61 -11.16 30.99
CA ALA A 499 -13.37 -11.23 31.76
C ALA A 499 -12.42 -12.37 31.30
N ALA A 500 -12.96 -13.53 30.93
CA ALA A 500 -12.16 -14.63 30.40
C ALA A 500 -11.53 -14.31 29.04
N ILE A 501 -12.26 -13.60 28.16
CA ILE A 501 -11.77 -13.15 26.85
C ILE A 501 -10.70 -12.05 27.03
N GLU A 502 -10.91 -11.11 27.94
CA GLU A 502 -9.92 -10.08 28.28
C GLU A 502 -8.59 -10.71 28.70
N ASN A 503 -8.63 -11.64 29.64
CA ASN A 503 -7.43 -12.32 30.14
C ASN A 503 -6.72 -13.09 29.03
N MET A 504 -7.45 -13.81 28.19
CA MET A 504 -6.90 -14.53 27.04
C MET A 504 -6.23 -13.55 26.06
N MET A 505 -6.90 -12.45 25.70
CA MET A 505 -6.39 -11.48 24.74
C MET A 505 -5.16 -10.72 25.29
N LYS A 506 -5.15 -10.36 26.58
CA LYS A 506 -3.98 -9.76 27.25
C LYS A 506 -2.78 -10.70 27.25
N ALA A 507 -2.99 -11.98 27.57
CA ALA A 507 -1.92 -12.98 27.55
C ALA A 507 -1.34 -13.16 26.14
N GLN A 508 -2.19 -13.20 25.11
CA GLN A 508 -1.74 -13.28 23.72
C GLN A 508 -1.02 -12.00 23.28
N LEU A 509 -1.50 -10.81 23.65
CA LEU A 509 -0.85 -9.53 23.37
C LEU A 509 0.55 -9.48 23.99
N SER A 510 0.69 -9.86 25.28
CA SER A 510 1.98 -9.98 25.96
C SER A 510 2.93 -10.94 25.25
N SER A 511 2.42 -12.09 24.79
CA SER A 511 3.21 -13.06 24.02
C SER A 511 3.71 -12.49 22.69
N LEU A 512 2.86 -11.73 21.95
CA LEU A 512 3.27 -11.08 20.70
C LEU A 512 4.27 -9.95 20.95
N GLN A 513 4.08 -9.15 22.00
CA GLN A 513 5.02 -8.10 22.41
C GLN A 513 6.42 -8.68 22.67
N GLN A 514 6.50 -9.80 23.39
CA GLN A 514 7.77 -10.52 23.64
C GLN A 514 8.33 -11.14 22.35
N ARG A 515 7.49 -11.79 21.54
CA ARG A 515 7.89 -12.42 20.27
C ARG A 515 8.53 -11.38 19.32
N TYR A 516 7.93 -10.21 19.21
CA TYR A 516 8.42 -9.15 18.34
C TYR A 516 9.44 -8.23 19.01
N LYS A 517 9.79 -8.50 20.29
CA LYS A 517 10.79 -7.74 21.06
C LYS A 517 10.44 -6.26 21.19
N ASP A 518 9.17 -5.94 21.36
CA ASP A 518 8.74 -4.56 21.54
C ASP A 518 8.92 -4.12 23.00
N ASN A 519 10.00 -3.38 23.23
CA ASN A 519 10.34 -2.77 24.53
C ASN A 519 10.04 -1.26 24.55
N THR A 520 9.32 -0.74 23.55
CA THR A 520 9.02 0.70 23.42
C THR A 520 7.66 1.09 23.99
N SER A 521 6.85 0.13 24.36
CA SER A 521 5.64 0.29 25.18
C SER A 521 5.80 -0.41 26.53
N PRO A 522 4.98 -0.06 27.55
CA PRO A 522 5.00 -0.77 28.83
C PRO A 522 4.75 -2.26 28.64
N GLN A 523 5.48 -3.09 29.38
CA GLN A 523 5.31 -4.54 29.30
C GLN A 523 4.07 -4.96 30.08
N LEU A 524 3.23 -5.77 29.46
CA LEU A 524 2.12 -6.42 30.16
C LEU A 524 2.69 -7.51 31.08
N LEU A 525 2.58 -7.29 32.38
CA LEU A 525 2.92 -8.31 33.37
C LEU A 525 1.97 -9.49 33.19
N ARG A 526 2.52 -10.70 33.30
CA ARG A 526 1.75 -11.96 33.21
C ARG A 526 0.90 -12.15 34.46
#